data_f807cab3bd5beec5e7431028bc7e5727
#
_entry.id   f807cab3bd5beec5e7431028bc7e5727
#
_cell.length_a   1.000
_cell.length_b   1.000
_cell.length_c   1.000
_cell.angle_alpha   90.00
_cell.angle_beta   90.00
_cell.angle_gamma   90.00
#
_symmetry.space_group_name_H-M   'P 1'
#
loop_
_entity.id
_entity.type
_entity.pdbx_description
1 polymer ?
#
loop_
_entity_poly.entity_id
_entity_poly.type
_entity_poly.pdbx_seq_one_letter_code
_entity_poly.pdbx_strand_id
1 'polypeptide(L)'
;MKAAEFFAARLAFQTDVSDVHAALESGNAGFVLVDTRNDHAWDQGHIPGAIRLRDLDDGDEPVVTYCWGPGCNGATKAALALAERGREVREMIGGIEYWIREGFPTRTAAGITTAAPDPLTAPSCGC
;
A
#
# COMPACT_ATOMS: atom_id res chain seq x y z
N MET A 1 17.62 12.78 15.95
CA MET A 1 17.28 11.33 15.91
C MET A 1 18.51 10.54 15.49
N LYS A 2 18.79 9.48 16.19
CA LYS A 2 19.89 8.59 15.83
C LYS A 2 19.46 7.62 14.74
N ALA A 3 20.43 7.11 13.96
CA ALA A 3 20.15 6.20 12.86
C ALA A 3 19.34 4.97 13.29
N ALA A 4 19.68 4.37 14.43
CA ALA A 4 18.94 3.21 14.93
C ALA A 4 17.47 3.52 15.20
N GLU A 5 17.16 4.69 15.73
CA GLU A 5 15.77 5.11 15.96
C GLU A 5 15.01 5.29 14.65
N PHE A 6 15.66 5.91 13.66
CA PHE A 6 15.06 6.11 12.35
C PHE A 6 14.73 4.78 11.65
N PHE A 7 15.69 3.86 11.63
CA PHE A 7 15.46 2.59 10.95
C PHE A 7 14.47 1.70 11.69
N ALA A 8 14.47 1.73 13.03
CA ALA A 8 13.45 1.06 13.82
C ALA A 8 12.05 1.64 13.52
N ALA A 9 11.95 2.95 13.40
CA ALA A 9 10.70 3.61 13.05
C ALA A 9 10.24 3.23 11.63
N ARG A 10 11.17 3.16 10.67
CA ARG A 10 10.82 2.69 9.32
C ARG A 10 10.22 1.29 9.35
N LEU A 11 10.83 0.38 10.06
CA LEU A 11 10.32 -0.99 10.16
C LEU A 11 8.96 -1.06 10.88
N ALA A 12 8.73 -0.16 11.83
CA ALA A 12 7.48 -0.12 12.57
C ALA A 12 6.32 0.48 11.76
N PHE A 13 6.59 1.48 10.91
CA PHE A 13 5.57 2.28 10.24
C PHE A 13 5.52 2.12 8.73
N GLN A 14 6.39 1.28 8.16
CA GLN A 14 6.35 0.93 6.74
C GLN A 14 6.13 -0.56 6.57
N THR A 15 5.44 -0.91 5.50
CA THR A 15 5.31 -2.28 5.02
C THR A 15 5.65 -2.29 3.54
N ASP A 16 5.49 -3.40 2.85
CA ASP A 16 5.81 -3.52 1.43
C ASP A 16 4.73 -4.30 0.68
N VAL A 17 4.85 -4.32 -0.65
CA VAL A 17 3.82 -4.93 -1.50
C VAL A 17 3.70 -6.45 -1.26
N SER A 18 4.79 -7.13 -0.98
CA SER A 18 4.77 -8.56 -0.75
C SER A 18 4.02 -8.92 0.53
N ASP A 19 4.31 -8.21 1.62
CA ASP A 19 3.64 -8.43 2.90
C ASP A 19 2.17 -8.05 2.85
N VAL A 20 1.83 -6.95 2.17
CA VAL A 20 0.43 -6.55 2.00
C VAL A 20 -0.33 -7.58 1.19
N HIS A 21 0.25 -8.06 0.09
CA HIS A 21 -0.38 -9.09 -0.73
C HIS A 21 -0.64 -10.37 0.08
N ALA A 22 0.36 -10.82 0.84
CA ALA A 22 0.20 -12.00 1.69
C ALA A 22 -0.91 -11.81 2.73
N ALA A 23 -0.99 -10.62 3.34
CA ALA A 23 -2.04 -10.32 4.31
C ALA A 23 -3.43 -10.35 3.68
N LEU A 24 -3.59 -9.76 2.48
CA LEU A 24 -4.88 -9.78 1.77
C LEU A 24 -5.27 -11.20 1.37
N GLU A 25 -4.32 -11.99 0.91
CA GLU A 25 -4.58 -13.39 0.53
C GLU A 25 -4.98 -14.26 1.73
N SER A 26 -4.57 -13.91 2.93
CA SER A 26 -4.95 -14.64 4.14
C SER A 26 -6.44 -14.53 4.47
N GLY A 27 -7.13 -13.56 3.89
CA GLY A 27 -8.54 -13.29 4.20
C GLY A 27 -8.76 -12.56 5.53
N ASN A 28 -7.70 -12.25 6.26
CA ASN A 28 -7.75 -11.55 7.54
C ASN A 28 -6.57 -10.60 7.66
N ALA A 29 -6.56 -9.56 6.84
CA ALA A 29 -5.43 -8.66 6.72
C ALA A 29 -5.13 -7.87 8.00
N GLY A 30 -6.17 -7.53 8.76
CA GLY A 30 -6.01 -6.76 10.00
C GLY A 30 -5.85 -5.26 9.77
N PHE A 31 -6.07 -4.78 8.55
CA PHE A 31 -6.00 -3.35 8.21
C PHE A 31 -6.91 -3.04 7.03
N VAL A 32 -7.20 -1.76 6.86
CA VAL A 32 -7.87 -1.22 5.68
C VAL A 32 -6.79 -0.68 4.74
N LEU A 33 -6.79 -1.16 3.50
CA LEU A 33 -5.85 -0.68 2.48
C LEU A 33 -6.45 0.53 1.77
N VAL A 34 -5.72 1.64 1.77
CA VAL A 34 -6.21 2.93 1.28
C VAL A 34 -5.35 3.43 0.12
N ASP A 35 -6.00 3.62 -1.02
CA ASP A 35 -5.40 4.25 -2.19
C ASP A 35 -5.47 5.77 -2.02
N THR A 36 -4.33 6.42 -2.01
CA THR A 36 -4.24 7.88 -1.78
C THR A 36 -4.21 8.68 -3.08
N ARG A 37 -4.32 8.00 -4.24
CA ARG A 37 -4.28 8.64 -5.54
C ARG A 37 -5.63 9.25 -5.88
N ASN A 38 -5.67 10.01 -6.99
CA ASN A 38 -6.92 10.62 -7.46
C ASN A 38 -7.83 9.60 -8.15
N ASP A 39 -9.05 10.01 -8.46
CA ASP A 39 -10.04 9.13 -9.07
C ASP A 39 -9.62 8.61 -10.44
N HIS A 40 -8.93 9.42 -11.23
CA HIS A 40 -8.44 8.99 -12.55
C HIS A 40 -7.46 7.82 -12.41
N ALA A 41 -6.53 7.89 -11.48
CA ALA A 41 -5.59 6.81 -11.22
C ALA A 41 -6.31 5.57 -10.68
N TRP A 42 -7.27 5.75 -9.78
CA TRP A 42 -8.09 4.66 -9.27
C TRP A 42 -8.80 3.92 -10.40
N ASP A 43 -9.40 4.67 -11.33
CA ASP A 43 -10.15 4.09 -12.45
C ASP A 43 -9.23 3.33 -13.42
N GLN A 44 -7.99 3.78 -13.57
CA GLN A 44 -7.00 3.08 -14.41
C GLN A 44 -6.60 1.72 -13.84
N GLY A 45 -6.71 1.55 -12.55
CA GLY A 45 -6.38 0.31 -11.87
C GLY A 45 -6.03 0.56 -10.40
N HIS A 46 -6.58 -0.25 -9.53
CA HIS A 46 -6.29 -0.18 -8.09
C HIS A 46 -6.16 -1.60 -7.53
N ILE A 47 -5.62 -1.71 -6.34
CA ILE A 47 -5.45 -3.00 -5.68
C ILE A 47 -6.82 -3.52 -5.25
N PRO A 48 -7.18 -4.77 -5.60
CA PRO A 48 -8.45 -5.34 -5.16
C PRO A 48 -8.54 -5.36 -3.64
N GLY A 49 -9.68 -4.90 -3.13
CA GLY A 49 -9.89 -4.78 -1.68
C GLY A 49 -9.51 -3.43 -1.09
N ALA A 50 -8.83 -2.57 -1.85
CA ALA A 50 -8.53 -1.21 -1.41
C ALA A 50 -9.77 -0.32 -1.49
N ILE A 51 -9.76 0.73 -0.67
CA ILE A 51 -10.74 1.83 -0.78
C ILE A 51 -10.00 3.13 -1.07
N ARG A 52 -10.72 4.12 -1.57
CA ARG A 52 -10.15 5.45 -1.76
C ARG A 52 -10.09 6.18 -0.42
N LEU A 53 -9.12 7.08 -0.29
CA LEU A 53 -8.96 7.84 0.96
C LEU A 53 -10.25 8.56 1.39
N ARG A 54 -11.00 9.13 0.44
CA ARG A 54 -12.25 9.84 0.75
C ARG A 54 -13.36 8.91 1.29
N ASP A 55 -13.23 7.61 1.07
CA ASP A 55 -14.22 6.62 1.53
C ASP A 55 -13.85 6.00 2.87
N LEU A 56 -12.71 6.40 3.44
CA LEU A 56 -12.29 5.91 4.75
C LEU A 56 -13.18 6.52 5.83
N ASP A 57 -13.70 5.66 6.71
CA ASP A 57 -14.51 6.10 7.84
C ASP A 57 -13.63 6.64 8.98
N ASP A 58 -14.28 7.16 10.02
CA ASP A 58 -13.61 7.68 11.22
C ASP A 58 -13.35 6.59 12.26
N GLY A 59 -13.44 5.33 11.88
CA GLY A 59 -13.18 4.20 12.77
C GLY A 59 -11.75 4.12 13.23
N ASP A 60 -11.43 3.08 13.98
CA ASP A 60 -10.12 2.89 14.59
C ASP A 60 -9.34 1.70 13.99
N GLU A 61 -9.84 1.10 12.92
CA GLU A 61 -9.11 0.03 12.25
C GLU A 61 -7.75 0.52 11.78
N PRO A 62 -6.69 -0.29 11.92
CA PRO A 62 -5.40 0.05 11.34
C PRO A 62 -5.51 0.29 9.83
N VAL A 63 -4.74 1.23 9.32
CA VAL A 63 -4.74 1.62 7.91
C VAL A 63 -3.36 1.38 7.32
N VAL A 64 -3.34 0.92 6.07
CA VAL A 64 -2.13 0.92 5.23
C VAL A 64 -2.41 1.81 4.02
N THR A 65 -1.56 2.81 3.81
CA THR A 65 -1.69 3.73 2.67
C THR A 65 -0.77 3.32 1.53
N TYR A 66 -1.19 3.57 0.29
CA TYR A 66 -0.30 3.44 -0.86
C TYR A 66 -0.57 4.53 -1.89
N CYS A 67 0.45 4.82 -2.69
CA CYS A 67 0.40 5.73 -3.81
C CYS A 67 0.85 4.98 -5.07
N TRP A 68 1.26 5.68 -6.12
CA TRP A 68 1.57 4.98 -7.35
C TRP A 68 2.99 4.38 -7.40
N GLY A 69 3.96 4.91 -6.69
CA GLY A 69 5.32 4.36 -6.71
C GLY A 69 6.27 5.06 -5.76
N PRO A 70 7.56 4.65 -5.76
CA PRO A 70 8.55 5.22 -4.82
C PRO A 70 8.81 6.71 -5.02
N GLY A 71 8.52 7.23 -6.21
CA GLY A 71 8.67 8.65 -6.51
C GLY A 71 7.52 9.52 -6.00
N CYS A 72 6.50 8.93 -5.39
CA CYS A 72 5.32 9.63 -4.91
C CYS A 72 5.29 9.64 -3.38
N ASN A 73 5.07 10.80 -2.77
CA ASN A 73 4.95 10.91 -1.32
C ASN A 73 3.49 11.05 -0.84
N GLY A 74 2.53 10.78 -1.72
CA GLY A 74 1.10 10.89 -1.36
C GLY A 74 0.70 9.98 -0.22
N ALA A 75 1.19 8.74 -0.23
CA ALA A 75 0.93 7.79 0.85
C ALA A 75 1.52 8.26 2.18
N THR A 76 2.72 8.84 2.13
CA THR A 76 3.39 9.37 3.32
C THR A 76 2.62 10.55 3.91
N LYS A 77 2.16 11.47 3.05
CA LYS A 77 1.36 12.63 3.48
C LYS A 77 0.03 12.20 4.09
N ALA A 78 -0.64 11.24 3.47
CA ALA A 78 -1.90 10.71 3.99
C ALA A 78 -1.68 10.00 5.33
N ALA A 79 -0.62 9.21 5.43
CA ALA A 79 -0.26 8.52 6.67
C ALA A 79 -0.01 9.53 7.80
N LEU A 80 0.72 10.61 7.51
CA LEU A 80 0.96 11.66 8.51
C LEU A 80 -0.36 12.28 8.99
N ALA A 81 -1.23 12.65 8.06
CA ALA A 81 -2.51 13.26 8.41
C ALA A 81 -3.38 12.34 9.26
N LEU A 82 -3.41 11.05 8.95
CA LEU A 82 -4.15 10.06 9.73
C LEU A 82 -3.52 9.84 11.11
N ALA A 83 -2.19 9.77 11.17
CA ALA A 83 -1.48 9.63 12.45
C ALA A 83 -1.71 10.82 13.37
N GLU A 84 -1.76 12.03 12.82
CA GLU A 84 -2.06 13.25 13.59
C GLU A 84 -3.47 13.23 14.19
N ARG A 85 -4.37 12.44 13.60
CA ARG A 85 -5.72 12.23 14.13
C ARG A 85 -5.79 11.05 15.10
N GLY A 86 -4.66 10.41 15.40
CA GLY A 86 -4.60 9.26 16.30
C GLY A 86 -4.84 7.92 15.64
N ARG A 87 -4.93 7.86 14.31
CA ARG A 87 -5.15 6.60 13.60
C ARG A 87 -3.86 5.78 13.57
N GLU A 88 -3.97 4.48 13.80
CA GLU A 88 -2.86 3.57 13.58
C GLU A 88 -2.67 3.39 12.07
N VAL A 89 -1.48 3.72 11.56
CA VAL A 89 -1.23 3.74 10.12
C VAL A 89 0.19 3.30 9.81
N ARG A 90 0.31 2.59 8.70
CA ARG A 90 1.59 2.29 8.04
C ARG A 90 1.47 2.63 6.57
N GLU A 91 2.60 2.88 5.91
CA GLU A 91 2.59 3.06 4.45
C GLU A 91 3.20 1.84 3.77
N MET A 92 2.63 1.47 2.63
CA MET A 92 3.17 0.41 1.78
C MET A 92 4.15 1.04 0.81
N ILE A 93 5.44 0.77 1.02
CA ILE A 93 6.47 1.25 0.10
C ILE A 93 6.38 0.50 -1.23
N GLY A 94 6.84 1.15 -2.28
CA GLY A 94 6.80 0.59 -3.63
C GLY A 94 5.55 0.99 -4.41
N GLY A 95 4.42 1.18 -3.75
CA GLY A 95 3.18 1.61 -4.37
C GLY A 95 2.60 0.59 -5.35
N ILE A 96 1.60 1.03 -6.12
CA ILE A 96 0.97 0.16 -7.11
C ILE A 96 1.94 -0.23 -8.23
N GLU A 97 2.95 0.61 -8.51
CA GLU A 97 3.98 0.28 -9.49
C GLU A 97 4.64 -1.06 -9.15
N TYR A 98 5.16 -1.20 -7.94
CA TYR A 98 5.84 -2.44 -7.54
C TYR A 98 4.87 -3.57 -7.25
N TRP A 99 3.64 -3.27 -6.85
CA TRP A 99 2.57 -4.26 -6.79
C TRP A 99 2.39 -4.95 -8.13
N ILE A 100 2.30 -4.16 -9.21
CA ILE A 100 2.16 -4.69 -10.57
C ILE A 100 3.42 -5.41 -11.02
N ARG A 101 4.60 -4.85 -10.72
CA ARG A 101 5.89 -5.46 -11.12
C ARG A 101 6.11 -6.82 -10.49
N GLU A 102 5.58 -7.06 -9.30
CA GLU A 102 5.66 -8.38 -8.67
C GLU A 102 4.59 -9.35 -9.16
N GLY A 103 3.75 -8.93 -10.10
CA GLY A 103 2.74 -9.80 -10.71
C GLY A 103 1.44 -9.87 -9.95
N PHE A 104 1.20 -8.95 -9.03
CA PHE A 104 -0.02 -8.95 -8.23
C PHE A 104 -1.18 -8.28 -8.97
N PRO A 105 -2.43 -8.65 -8.66
CA PRO A 105 -3.58 -8.24 -9.46
C PRO A 105 -4.00 -6.79 -9.25
N THR A 106 -4.57 -6.19 -10.30
CA THR A 106 -5.25 -4.90 -10.20
C THR A 106 -6.68 -5.02 -10.71
N ARG A 107 -7.54 -4.14 -10.24
CA ARG A 107 -8.96 -4.11 -10.60
C ARG A 107 -9.29 -2.81 -11.32
N THR A 108 -10.10 -2.94 -12.37
CA THR A 108 -10.78 -1.82 -13.03
C THR A 108 -12.27 -2.16 -13.13
N ALA A 109 -13.07 -1.25 -13.73
CA ALA A 109 -14.47 -1.54 -14.03
C ALA A 109 -14.64 -2.76 -14.95
N ALA A 110 -13.62 -3.08 -15.76
CA ALA A 110 -13.64 -4.22 -16.67
C ALA A 110 -13.28 -5.55 -15.99
N GLY A 111 -12.81 -5.53 -14.75
CA GLY A 111 -12.45 -6.73 -14.01
C GLY A 111 -11.03 -6.70 -13.48
N ILE A 112 -10.49 -7.87 -13.18
CA ILE A 112 -9.15 -8.04 -12.59
C ILE A 112 -8.17 -8.43 -13.67
N THR A 113 -6.99 -7.81 -13.67
CA THR A 113 -5.88 -8.15 -14.56
C THR A 113 -4.60 -8.35 -13.77
N THR A 114 -3.69 -9.17 -14.31
CA THR A 114 -2.34 -9.36 -13.78
C THR A 114 -1.35 -9.25 -14.92
N ALA A 115 -0.16 -8.72 -14.61
CA ALA A 115 0.97 -8.73 -15.52
C ALA A 115 1.94 -9.83 -15.10
N ALA A 116 2.80 -10.27 -16.03
CA ALA A 116 3.89 -11.17 -15.68
C ALA A 116 4.84 -10.47 -14.69
N PRO A 117 5.37 -11.20 -13.68
CA PRO A 117 6.33 -10.60 -12.77
C PRO A 117 7.54 -10.04 -13.51
N ASP A 118 7.98 -8.85 -13.10
CA ASP A 118 9.19 -8.25 -13.64
C ASP A 118 10.40 -9.05 -13.14
N PRO A 119 11.29 -9.51 -14.02
CA PRO A 119 12.45 -10.27 -13.60
C PRO A 119 13.36 -9.56 -12.59
N LEU A 120 13.29 -8.23 -12.53
CA LEU A 120 14.07 -7.47 -11.54
C LEU A 120 13.52 -7.58 -10.13
N THR A 121 12.24 -7.96 -9.98
CA THR A 121 11.60 -8.13 -8.67
C THR A 121 11.46 -9.58 -8.26
N ALA A 122 11.59 -10.51 -9.21
CA ALA A 122 11.45 -11.94 -8.99
C ALA A 122 12.74 -12.66 -9.38
N PRO A 123 13.10 -13.76 -8.73
CA PRO A 123 12.50 -14.30 -7.52
C PRO A 123 12.77 -13.44 -6.31
N SER A 124 12.07 -13.71 -5.23
CA SER A 124 12.29 -13.02 -3.96
C SER A 124 13.77 -13.14 -3.55
N CYS A 125 14.33 -12.05 -3.06
CA CYS A 125 15.71 -12.03 -2.57
C CYS A 125 15.85 -12.72 -1.21
N GLY A 126 14.78 -13.16 -0.60
CA GLY A 126 14.81 -13.69 0.76
C GLY A 126 14.99 -12.61 1.83
N CYS A 127 14.83 -11.37 1.41
CA CYS A 127 14.91 -10.25 2.34
C CYS A 127 13.68 -10.23 3.27
#